data_e046094c745b53ec651132fd0905e667
#
_entry.id   e046094c745b53ec651132fd0905e667
#
_cell.length_a   1.000
_cell.length_b   1.000
_cell.length_c   1.000
_cell.angle_alpha   90.00
_cell.angle_beta   90.00
_cell.angle_gamma   90.00
#
_symmetry.space_group_name_H-M   'P 1'
#
loop_
_entity.id
_entity.type
_entity.pdbx_description
1 polymer ?
#
loop_
_entity_poly.entity_id
_entity_poly.type
_entity_poly.pdbx_seq_one_letter_code
_entity_poly.pdbx_strand_id
1 'polypeptide(L)'
;MSHSDVLLGEVETLRRLRRHRADRAERALREAKRAQQSLLAHIQQAKDALEQTQQEEARQSAQLLSQHQGQVLTLKALKSWGAQERSLCASTQRELNQLEALRSQQGERDSRVGSAQKQVTECLRQVEKLQELSLLLAQEPI
;
A
#
# COMPACT_ATOMS: atom_id res chain seq x y z
N MET A 1 48.96 14.77 18.73
CA MET A 1 47.65 14.93 18.08
C MET A 1 47.07 16.28 18.43
N SER A 2 46.65 17.01 17.43
CA SER A 2 45.97 18.28 17.66
C SER A 2 44.51 18.02 18.11
N HIS A 3 43.97 18.99 18.80
CA HIS A 3 42.56 18.97 19.21
C HIS A 3 41.61 18.80 17.99
N SER A 4 41.97 19.41 16.87
CA SER A 4 41.21 19.32 15.61
C SER A 4 41.17 17.88 15.06
N ASP A 5 42.28 17.12 15.19
CA ASP A 5 42.33 15.73 14.72
C ASP A 5 41.37 14.82 15.50
N VAL A 6 41.27 15.02 16.80
CA VAL A 6 40.33 14.30 17.66
C VAL A 6 38.88 14.59 17.27
N LEU A 7 38.55 15.89 17.04
CA LEU A 7 37.21 16.32 16.61
C LEU A 7 36.85 15.75 15.24
N LEU A 8 37.81 15.76 14.29
CA LEU A 8 37.57 15.19 12.94
C LEU A 8 37.32 13.67 13.03
N GLY A 9 37.98 12.97 13.93
CA GLY A 9 37.74 11.55 14.17
C GLY A 9 36.34 11.29 14.71
N GLU A 10 35.89 12.11 15.65
CA GLU A 10 34.53 12.01 16.20
C GLU A 10 33.48 12.35 15.16
N VAL A 11 33.70 13.39 14.36
CA VAL A 11 32.79 13.80 13.26
C VAL A 11 32.68 12.67 12.24
N GLU A 12 33.81 12.01 11.90
CA GLU A 12 33.79 10.89 10.96
C GLU A 12 32.98 9.71 11.50
N THR A 13 33.09 9.41 12.79
CA THR A 13 32.28 8.37 13.42
C THR A 13 30.79 8.70 13.36
N LEU A 14 30.40 9.93 13.68
CA LEU A 14 29.02 10.40 13.59
C LEU A 14 28.52 10.36 12.16
N ARG A 15 29.37 10.73 11.20
CA ARG A 15 29.06 10.69 9.76
C ARG A 15 28.69 9.28 9.31
N ARG A 16 29.46 8.28 9.73
CA ARG A 16 29.18 6.86 9.44
C ARG A 16 27.84 6.42 10.03
N LEU A 17 27.57 6.81 11.28
CA LEU A 17 26.31 6.48 11.94
C LEU A 17 25.12 7.12 11.23
N ARG A 18 25.21 8.40 10.88
CA ARG A 18 24.14 9.11 10.18
C ARG A 18 23.92 8.57 8.78
N ARG A 19 25.03 8.20 8.07
CA ARG A 19 24.93 7.54 6.76
C ARG A 19 24.23 6.21 6.88
N HIS A 20 24.54 5.43 7.89
CA HIS A 20 23.89 4.16 8.14
C HIS A 20 22.39 4.33 8.40
N ARG A 21 22.03 5.34 9.20
CA ARG A 21 20.61 5.67 9.44
C ARG A 21 19.89 6.10 8.14
N ALA A 22 20.55 6.89 7.31
CA ALA A 22 20.01 7.29 6.01
C ALA A 22 19.78 6.09 5.10
N ASP A 23 20.73 5.15 5.04
CA ASP A 23 20.61 3.93 4.26
C ASP A 23 19.44 3.05 4.74
N ARG A 24 19.28 2.96 6.07
CA ARG A 24 18.13 2.23 6.66
C ARG A 24 16.81 2.91 6.31
N ALA A 25 16.76 4.24 6.38
CA ALA A 25 15.57 5.01 6.02
C ALA A 25 15.22 4.82 4.55
N GLU A 26 16.19 4.83 3.67
CA GLU A 26 15.99 4.57 2.23
C GLU A 26 15.45 3.17 1.96
N ARG A 27 15.96 2.16 2.67
CA ARG A 27 15.43 0.79 2.57
C ARG A 27 14.00 0.71 3.06
N ALA A 28 13.68 1.37 4.18
CA ALA A 28 12.32 1.43 4.71
C ALA A 28 11.37 2.10 3.71
N LEU A 29 11.80 3.15 3.03
CA LEU A 29 11.02 3.81 1.98
C LEU A 29 10.75 2.87 0.81
N ARG A 30 11.78 2.14 0.35
CA ARG A 30 11.60 1.17 -0.74
C ARG A 30 10.61 0.08 -0.36
N GLU A 31 10.68 -0.43 0.86
CA GLU A 31 9.74 -1.44 1.36
C GLU A 31 8.31 -0.88 1.44
N ALA A 32 8.16 0.34 1.94
CA ALA A 32 6.84 1.00 2.00
C ALA A 32 6.24 1.20 0.60
N LYS A 33 7.04 1.60 -0.37
CA LYS A 33 6.61 1.76 -1.77
C LYS A 33 6.22 0.43 -2.40
N ARG A 34 6.97 -0.64 -2.13
CA ARG A 34 6.63 -1.99 -2.61
C ARG A 34 5.30 -2.46 -2.03
N ALA A 35 5.10 -2.24 -0.74
CA ALA A 35 3.84 -2.59 -0.08
C ALA A 35 2.66 -1.79 -0.66
N GLN A 36 2.86 -0.51 -0.95
CA GLN A 36 1.86 0.34 -1.61
C GLN A 36 1.52 -0.19 -3.00
N GLN A 37 2.52 -0.50 -3.82
CA GLN A 37 2.32 -1.01 -5.18
C GLN A 37 1.65 -2.38 -5.17
N SER A 38 2.02 -3.25 -4.23
CA SER A 38 1.38 -4.56 -4.05
C SER A 38 -0.10 -4.40 -3.71
N LEU A 39 -0.44 -3.47 -2.81
CA LEU A 39 -1.83 -3.19 -2.45
C LEU A 39 -2.61 -2.65 -3.65
N LEU A 40 -2.03 -1.73 -4.43
CA LEU A 40 -2.68 -1.19 -5.63
C LEU A 40 -2.96 -2.28 -6.67
N ALA A 41 -2.04 -3.25 -6.82
CA ALA A 41 -2.26 -4.40 -7.68
C ALA A 41 -3.41 -5.28 -7.17
N HIS A 42 -3.48 -5.51 -5.86
CA HIS A 42 -4.59 -6.26 -5.25
C HIS A 42 -5.93 -5.54 -5.41
N ILE A 43 -5.94 -4.22 -5.27
CA ILE A 43 -7.14 -3.40 -5.51
C ILE A 43 -7.60 -3.55 -6.95
N GLN A 44 -6.68 -3.50 -7.91
CA GLN A 44 -7.03 -3.67 -9.31
C GLN A 44 -7.60 -5.05 -9.60
N GLN A 45 -6.99 -6.10 -9.03
CA GLN A 45 -7.51 -7.47 -9.13
C GLN A 45 -8.90 -7.59 -8.51
N ALA A 46 -9.13 -6.97 -7.37
CA ALA A 46 -10.44 -6.97 -6.70
C ALA A 46 -11.50 -6.22 -7.52
N LYS A 47 -11.13 -5.12 -8.18
CA LYS A 47 -12.01 -4.40 -9.11
C LYS A 47 -12.40 -5.27 -10.30
N ASP A 48 -11.42 -5.95 -10.89
CA ASP A 48 -11.65 -6.84 -12.02
C ASP A 48 -12.53 -8.02 -11.62
N ALA A 49 -12.28 -8.62 -10.45
CA ALA A 49 -13.08 -9.70 -9.92
C ALA A 49 -14.53 -9.26 -9.64
N LEU A 50 -14.72 -8.06 -9.09
CA LEU A 50 -16.05 -7.50 -8.85
C LEU A 50 -16.79 -7.30 -10.16
N GLU A 51 -16.14 -6.74 -11.17
CA GLU A 51 -16.73 -6.53 -12.50
C GLU A 51 -17.18 -7.86 -13.12
N GLN A 52 -16.32 -8.88 -13.09
CA GLN A 52 -16.64 -10.21 -13.59
C GLN A 52 -17.80 -10.83 -12.83
N THR A 53 -17.81 -10.71 -11.51
CA THR A 53 -18.89 -11.23 -10.67
C THR A 53 -20.21 -10.53 -10.95
N GLN A 54 -20.19 -9.21 -11.16
CA GLN A 54 -21.38 -8.43 -11.54
C GLN A 54 -21.93 -8.84 -12.90
N GLN A 55 -21.04 -9.05 -13.88
CA GLN A 55 -21.44 -9.52 -15.21
C GLN A 55 -22.05 -10.92 -15.15
N GLU A 56 -21.46 -11.81 -14.37
CA GLU A 56 -21.96 -13.18 -14.18
C GLU A 56 -23.29 -13.19 -13.42
N GLU A 57 -23.44 -12.33 -12.42
CA GLU A 57 -24.72 -12.15 -11.71
C GLU A 57 -25.82 -11.72 -12.69
N ALA A 58 -25.53 -10.70 -13.51
CA ALA A 58 -26.48 -10.20 -14.50
C ALA A 58 -26.86 -11.28 -15.52
N ARG A 59 -25.88 -12.05 -15.99
CA ARG A 59 -26.07 -13.14 -16.95
C ARG A 59 -26.93 -14.25 -16.36
N GLN A 60 -26.62 -14.70 -15.15
CA GLN A 60 -27.35 -15.80 -14.49
C GLN A 60 -28.76 -15.34 -14.08
N SER A 61 -28.91 -14.12 -13.60
CA SER A 61 -30.20 -13.57 -13.25
C SER A 61 -31.11 -13.47 -14.47
N ALA A 62 -30.57 -13.01 -15.61
CA ALA A 62 -31.31 -12.96 -16.88
C ALA A 62 -31.68 -14.36 -17.37
N GLN A 63 -30.79 -15.33 -17.22
CA GLN A 63 -31.03 -16.74 -17.57
C GLN A 63 -32.15 -17.34 -16.72
N LEU A 64 -32.15 -17.11 -15.41
CA LEU A 64 -33.19 -17.58 -14.49
C LEU A 64 -34.55 -16.98 -14.86
N LEU A 65 -34.59 -15.68 -15.15
CA LEU A 65 -35.80 -15.02 -15.60
C LEU A 65 -36.32 -15.64 -16.90
N SER A 66 -35.45 -15.87 -17.88
CA SER A 66 -35.78 -16.48 -19.17
C SER A 66 -36.34 -17.89 -19.02
N GLN A 67 -35.76 -18.69 -18.12
CA GLN A 67 -36.20 -20.06 -17.84
C GLN A 67 -37.57 -20.13 -17.22
N HIS A 68 -37.98 -19.14 -16.45
CA HIS A 68 -39.23 -19.12 -15.71
C HIS A 68 -40.30 -18.24 -16.35
N GLN A 69 -39.94 -17.42 -17.35
CA GLN A 69 -40.86 -16.49 -18.01
C GLN A 69 -41.95 -17.25 -18.77
N GLY A 70 -43.20 -16.87 -18.54
CA GLY A 70 -44.34 -17.46 -19.22
C GLY A 70 -44.75 -18.84 -18.73
N GLN A 71 -44.15 -19.33 -17.65
CA GLN A 71 -44.44 -20.65 -17.06
C GLN A 71 -45.18 -20.51 -15.72
N VAL A 72 -46.01 -21.51 -15.41
CA VAL A 72 -46.63 -21.61 -14.09
C VAL A 72 -45.59 -22.20 -13.14
N LEU A 73 -45.25 -21.44 -12.10
CA LEU A 73 -44.27 -21.84 -11.14
C LEU A 73 -44.89 -22.50 -9.90
N THR A 74 -44.29 -23.58 -9.44
CA THR A 74 -44.61 -24.14 -8.13
C THR A 74 -43.99 -23.27 -7.05
N LEU A 75 -44.51 -23.36 -5.82
CA LEU A 75 -43.93 -22.66 -4.67
C LEU A 75 -42.48 -23.07 -4.46
N LYS A 76 -42.16 -24.36 -4.65
CA LYS A 76 -40.79 -24.92 -4.54
C LYS A 76 -39.85 -24.27 -5.58
N ALA A 77 -40.28 -24.16 -6.83
CA ALA A 77 -39.51 -23.54 -7.91
C ALA A 77 -39.24 -22.05 -7.62
N LEU A 78 -40.26 -21.33 -7.12
CA LEU A 78 -40.13 -19.92 -6.75
C LEU A 78 -39.12 -19.72 -5.59
N LYS A 79 -39.20 -20.57 -4.57
CA LYS A 79 -38.24 -20.55 -3.45
C LYS A 79 -36.81 -20.83 -3.92
N SER A 80 -36.63 -21.81 -4.80
CA SER A 80 -35.33 -22.17 -5.39
C SER A 80 -34.77 -21.00 -6.19
N TRP A 81 -35.59 -20.36 -7.02
CA TRP A 81 -35.19 -19.16 -7.77
C TRP A 81 -34.74 -18.04 -6.84
N GLY A 82 -35.56 -17.73 -5.82
CA GLY A 82 -35.22 -16.72 -4.83
C GLY A 82 -33.91 -17.02 -4.09
N ALA A 83 -33.63 -18.29 -3.77
CA ALA A 83 -32.38 -18.71 -3.13
C ALA A 83 -31.19 -18.50 -4.07
N GLN A 84 -31.35 -18.82 -5.36
CA GLN A 84 -30.28 -18.59 -6.37
C GLN A 84 -29.98 -17.11 -6.54
N GLU A 85 -31.01 -16.26 -6.62
CA GLU A 85 -30.84 -14.79 -6.71
C GLU A 85 -30.11 -14.25 -5.47
N ARG A 86 -30.47 -14.68 -4.29
CA ARG A 86 -29.79 -14.28 -3.05
C ARG A 86 -28.33 -14.72 -3.02
N SER A 87 -28.05 -15.93 -3.51
CA SER A 87 -26.68 -16.44 -3.60
C SER A 87 -25.82 -15.60 -4.53
N LEU A 88 -26.34 -15.22 -5.69
CA LEU A 88 -25.66 -14.33 -6.65
C LEU A 88 -25.39 -12.97 -6.03
N CYS A 89 -26.40 -12.38 -5.38
CA CYS A 89 -26.26 -11.10 -4.70
C CYS A 89 -25.20 -11.17 -3.57
N ALA A 90 -25.22 -12.24 -2.79
CA ALA A 90 -24.25 -12.43 -1.70
C ALA A 90 -22.82 -12.57 -2.23
N SER A 91 -22.63 -13.22 -3.38
CA SER A 91 -21.33 -13.34 -4.03
C SER A 91 -20.77 -11.99 -4.44
N THR A 92 -21.61 -11.17 -5.09
CA THR A 92 -21.23 -9.79 -5.47
C THR A 92 -20.94 -8.94 -4.25
N GLN A 93 -21.72 -9.07 -3.20
CA GLN A 93 -21.52 -8.31 -1.95
C GLN A 93 -20.20 -8.67 -1.27
N ARG A 94 -19.81 -9.95 -1.30
CA ARG A 94 -18.51 -10.38 -0.77
C ARG A 94 -17.34 -9.75 -1.51
N GLU A 95 -17.42 -9.70 -2.85
CA GLU A 95 -16.39 -9.06 -3.66
C GLU A 95 -16.32 -7.55 -3.39
N LEU A 96 -17.45 -6.91 -3.23
CA LEU A 96 -17.51 -5.49 -2.88
C LEU A 96 -16.91 -5.21 -1.51
N ASN A 97 -17.23 -6.04 -0.52
CA ASN A 97 -16.69 -5.90 0.83
C ASN A 97 -15.17 -6.10 0.84
N GLN A 98 -14.66 -7.03 0.06
CA GLN A 98 -13.22 -7.25 -0.08
C GLN A 98 -12.54 -6.02 -0.69
N LEU A 99 -13.12 -5.44 -1.72
CA LEU A 99 -12.60 -4.22 -2.34
C LEU A 99 -12.57 -3.05 -1.34
N GLU A 100 -13.64 -2.87 -0.57
CA GLU A 100 -13.72 -1.83 0.46
C GLU A 100 -12.66 -2.03 1.55
N ALA A 101 -12.43 -3.27 1.98
CA ALA A 101 -11.39 -3.60 2.95
C ALA A 101 -10.00 -3.24 2.42
N LEU A 102 -9.71 -3.54 1.16
CA LEU A 102 -8.44 -3.17 0.51
C LEU A 102 -8.29 -1.66 0.38
N ARG A 103 -9.35 -0.94 0.02
CA ARG A 103 -9.33 0.52 -0.08
C ARG A 103 -9.11 1.20 1.26
N SER A 104 -9.63 0.63 2.33
CA SER A 104 -9.40 1.18 3.68
C SER A 104 -7.93 1.04 4.11
N GLN A 105 -7.21 0.03 3.60
CA GLN A 105 -5.78 -0.13 3.84
C GLN A 105 -4.93 0.85 3.03
N GLN A 106 -5.45 1.37 1.93
CA GLN A 106 -4.71 2.27 1.03
C GLN A 106 -4.25 3.54 1.73
N GLY A 107 -5.13 4.17 2.52
CA GLY A 107 -4.78 5.36 3.28
C GLY A 107 -3.62 5.15 4.23
N GLU A 108 -3.60 4.00 4.92
CA GLU A 108 -2.51 3.62 5.82
C GLU A 108 -1.20 3.40 5.08
N ARG A 109 -1.24 2.71 3.93
CA ARG A 109 -0.04 2.48 3.10
C ARG A 109 0.51 3.78 2.54
N ASP A 110 -0.34 4.67 2.06
CA ASP A 110 0.04 6.00 1.56
C ASP A 110 0.68 6.83 2.67
N SER A 111 0.12 6.78 3.86
CA SER A 111 0.65 7.46 5.04
C SER A 111 2.03 6.94 5.42
N ARG A 112 2.26 5.63 5.34
CA ARG A 112 3.57 5.01 5.62
C ARG A 112 4.62 5.46 4.62
N VAL A 113 4.27 5.55 3.34
CA VAL A 113 5.17 6.08 2.30
C VAL A 113 5.54 7.53 2.60
N GLY A 114 4.55 8.37 2.92
CA GLY A 114 4.78 9.76 3.29
C GLY A 114 5.69 9.92 4.50
N SER A 115 5.47 9.13 5.54
CA SER A 115 6.32 9.14 6.74
C SER A 115 7.74 8.67 6.43
N ALA A 116 7.89 7.64 5.63
CA ALA A 116 9.20 7.11 5.23
C ALA A 116 9.98 8.13 4.38
N GLN A 117 9.29 8.86 3.49
CA GLN A 117 9.90 9.94 2.71
C GLN A 117 10.43 11.07 3.60
N LYS A 118 9.64 11.49 4.58
CA LYS A 118 10.05 12.50 5.56
C LYS A 118 11.27 12.04 6.34
N GLN A 119 11.30 10.78 6.74
CA GLN A 119 12.42 10.20 7.47
C GLN A 119 13.70 10.19 6.63
N VAL A 120 13.62 9.82 5.36
CA VAL A 120 14.74 9.87 4.43
C VAL A 120 15.27 11.31 4.29
N THR A 121 14.38 12.26 4.07
CA THR A 121 14.73 13.69 3.94
C THR A 121 15.45 14.17 5.19
N GLU A 122 14.95 13.86 6.37
CA GLU A 122 15.56 14.26 7.64
C GLU A 122 16.93 13.61 7.85
N CYS A 123 17.06 12.32 7.56
CA CYS A 123 18.34 11.60 7.69
C CYS A 123 19.39 12.14 6.72
N LEU A 124 19.02 12.46 5.48
CA LEU A 124 19.94 13.06 4.51
C LEU A 124 20.35 14.46 4.93
N ARG A 125 19.44 15.24 5.47
CA ARG A 125 19.74 16.58 6.02
C ARG A 125 20.78 16.50 7.13
N GLN A 126 20.66 15.48 8.02
CA GLN A 126 21.60 15.24 9.08
C GLN A 126 23.00 14.86 8.54
N VAL A 127 23.05 14.08 7.47
CA VAL A 127 24.30 13.73 6.79
C VAL A 127 24.95 15.00 6.20
N GLU A 128 24.19 15.84 5.54
CA GLU A 128 24.67 17.09 4.93
C GLU A 128 25.22 18.07 5.98
N LYS A 129 24.55 18.20 7.12
CA LYS A 129 25.00 19.07 8.22
C LYS A 129 26.37 18.63 8.74
N LEU A 130 26.61 17.34 8.90
CA LEU A 130 27.90 16.83 9.33
C LEU A 130 28.97 17.01 8.27
N GLN A 131 28.61 16.88 7.00
CA GLN A 131 29.53 17.11 5.90
C GLN A 131 29.98 18.58 5.86
N GLU A 132 29.07 19.52 6.02
CA GLU A 132 29.38 20.95 6.13
C GLU A 132 30.28 21.23 7.31
N LEU A 133 30.00 20.67 8.49
CA LEU A 133 30.81 20.81 9.68
C LEU A 133 32.22 20.27 9.47
N SER A 134 32.33 19.11 8.82
CA SER A 134 33.61 18.48 8.49
C SER A 134 34.45 19.39 7.59
N LEU A 135 33.81 20.02 6.58
CA LEU A 135 34.49 20.97 5.68
C LEU A 135 34.97 22.21 6.42
N LEU A 136 34.15 22.75 7.32
CA LEU A 136 34.52 23.92 8.13
C LEU A 136 35.69 23.62 9.05
N LEU A 137 35.70 22.44 9.70
CA LEU A 137 36.79 22.02 10.54
C LEU A 137 38.11 21.82 9.76
N ALA A 138 38.02 21.31 8.54
CA ALA A 138 39.17 21.13 7.66
C ALA A 138 39.77 22.46 7.20
N GLN A 139 38.99 23.53 7.18
CA GLN A 139 39.42 24.89 6.75
C GLN A 139 39.91 25.74 7.91
N GLU A 140 39.76 25.29 9.15
CA GLU A 140 40.23 26.04 10.33
C GLU A 140 41.72 26.23 10.29
N PRO A 141 42.22 27.50 10.41
CA PRO A 141 43.67 27.74 10.47
C PRO A 141 44.26 27.16 11.72
N ILE A 142 45.43 26.55 11.56
CA ILE A 142 46.16 25.88 12.63
C ILE A 142 46.71 26.92 13.62
#